data_360016cb18251b1ec483ef83e473d8e5
#
_entry.id   360016cb18251b1ec483ef83e473d8e5
#
_cell.length_a   1.000
_cell.length_b   1.000
_cell.length_c   1.000
_cell.angle_alpha   90.00
_cell.angle_beta   90.00
_cell.angle_gamma   90.00
#
_symmetry.space_group_name_H-M   'P 1'
#
loop_
_entity.id
_entity.type
_entity.pdbx_description
1 polymer ?
#
loop_
_entity_poly.entity_id
_entity_poly.type
_entity_poly.pdbx_seq_one_letter_code
_entity_poly.pdbx_strand_id
1 'polypeptide(L)'
;MYVDTSHITRGGKTYTRHLLRESSRAHGKVLHRTIANVSHCSEAEIAALRLALRHKADLEHLGTIQDAITLRQGLSFGAVWTVSHVARRLGIEQALGTTRAGKLALWQVMARVIDQGSRLSAVRLAMAHAACDVLGLGTFTEDALYENLDWLAGAQALVEDRLFAQRTKSKPINLFLYAVTRSYLEGTQNALAAFGSNRDGKKGKRQIVSAYSATRTAIPSPSQWFPAIPTIRTLWRRSLRRSRPDLASQTSPSSVTVA
;
A
#
# COMPACT_ATOMS: atom_id res chain seq x y z
N MET A 1 -33.69 -41.92 1.02
CA MET A 1 -34.82 -41.13 1.54
C MET A 1 -34.88 -39.82 0.81
N TYR A 2 -36.08 -39.26 0.61
CA TYR A 2 -36.33 -37.98 -0.03
C TYR A 2 -37.64 -37.37 0.49
N VAL A 3 -37.82 -36.06 0.36
CA VAL A 3 -39.06 -35.37 0.69
C VAL A 3 -39.90 -35.28 -0.59
N ASP A 4 -41.03 -36.00 -0.61
CA ASP A 4 -42.05 -35.95 -1.65
C ASP A 4 -43.06 -34.85 -1.34
N THR A 5 -43.29 -33.95 -2.32
CA THR A 5 -44.22 -32.83 -2.15
C THR A 5 -45.35 -33.01 -3.13
N SER A 6 -46.56 -33.03 -2.65
CA SER A 6 -47.75 -33.10 -3.45
C SER A 6 -48.74 -31.98 -3.11
N HIS A 7 -49.42 -31.48 -4.11
CA HIS A 7 -50.46 -30.46 -3.97
C HIS A 7 -51.84 -31.09 -4.21
N ILE A 8 -52.74 -30.88 -3.26
CA ILE A 8 -54.11 -31.39 -3.34
C ILE A 8 -55.08 -30.20 -3.26
N THR A 9 -55.89 -30.01 -4.28
CA THR A 9 -56.92 -28.96 -4.29
C THR A 9 -58.26 -29.56 -3.89
N ARG A 10 -58.86 -29.02 -2.85
CA ARG A 10 -60.16 -29.46 -2.37
C ARG A 10 -61.00 -28.23 -1.98
N GLY A 11 -62.16 -28.08 -2.56
CA GLY A 11 -63.06 -26.94 -2.28
C GLY A 11 -62.48 -25.58 -2.64
N GLY A 12 -61.69 -25.48 -3.72
CA GLY A 12 -61.03 -24.22 -4.15
C GLY A 12 -59.80 -23.84 -3.32
N LYS A 13 -59.41 -24.62 -2.31
CA LYS A 13 -58.17 -24.40 -1.53
C LYS A 13 -57.13 -25.44 -1.88
N THR A 14 -55.89 -25.01 -2.09
CA THR A 14 -54.74 -25.91 -2.35
C THR A 14 -54.00 -26.18 -1.04
N TYR A 15 -53.86 -27.45 -0.73
CA TYR A 15 -53.13 -27.95 0.42
C TYR A 15 -51.81 -28.57 -0.05
N THR A 16 -50.70 -28.15 0.52
CA THR A 16 -49.41 -28.75 0.26
C THR A 16 -49.13 -29.85 1.26
N ARG A 17 -48.74 -30.99 0.80
CA ARG A 17 -48.41 -32.16 1.63
C ARG A 17 -46.96 -32.54 1.41
N HIS A 18 -46.19 -32.63 2.50
CA HIS A 18 -44.81 -33.09 2.50
C HIS A 18 -44.70 -34.44 3.22
N LEU A 19 -44.16 -35.42 2.50
CA LEU A 19 -43.92 -36.76 3.04
C LEU A 19 -42.48 -37.12 2.93
N LEU A 20 -41.87 -37.60 4.05
CA LEU A 20 -40.57 -38.24 4.02
C LEU A 20 -40.73 -39.66 3.55
N ARG A 21 -40.12 -40.04 2.42
CA ARG A 21 -40.25 -41.34 1.77
C ARG A 21 -38.89 -41.98 1.53
N GLU A 22 -38.88 -43.28 1.52
CA GLU A 22 -37.74 -44.13 1.14
C GLU A 22 -38.09 -44.96 -0.09
N SER A 23 -37.13 -45.05 -1.02
CA SER A 23 -37.23 -45.94 -2.16
C SER A 23 -36.32 -47.14 -1.95
N SER A 24 -36.84 -48.34 -2.16
CA SER A 24 -36.08 -49.58 -2.18
C SER A 24 -36.42 -50.35 -3.45
N ARG A 25 -35.50 -51.19 -3.91
CA ARG A 25 -35.76 -52.13 -5.02
C ARG A 25 -35.91 -53.51 -4.47
N ALA A 26 -37.05 -54.17 -4.75
CA ALA A 26 -37.31 -55.56 -4.45
C ALA A 26 -37.98 -56.21 -5.68
N HIS A 27 -37.48 -57.37 -6.06
CA HIS A 27 -38.01 -58.17 -7.20
C HIS A 27 -38.15 -57.38 -8.51
N GLY A 28 -37.15 -56.53 -8.81
CA GLY A 28 -37.12 -55.70 -10.02
C GLY A 28 -38.07 -54.51 -10.01
N LYS A 29 -38.87 -54.28 -8.97
CA LYS A 29 -39.80 -53.15 -8.82
C LYS A 29 -39.27 -52.14 -7.79
N VAL A 30 -39.54 -50.86 -8.02
CA VAL A 30 -39.26 -49.82 -7.05
C VAL A 30 -40.42 -49.68 -6.08
N LEU A 31 -40.16 -49.91 -4.81
CA LEU A 31 -41.13 -49.75 -3.73
C LEU A 31 -40.87 -48.44 -3.00
N HIS A 32 -41.93 -47.70 -2.73
CA HIS A 32 -41.87 -46.45 -1.96
C HIS A 32 -42.54 -46.63 -0.61
N ARG A 33 -41.79 -46.43 0.46
CA ARG A 33 -42.29 -46.50 1.83
C ARG A 33 -42.35 -45.06 2.40
N THR A 34 -43.48 -44.70 2.98
CA THR A 34 -43.60 -43.43 3.71
C THR A 34 -43.09 -43.65 5.13
N ILE A 35 -42.11 -42.87 5.54
CA ILE A 35 -41.49 -42.90 6.85
C ILE A 35 -42.23 -41.98 7.83
N ALA A 36 -42.49 -40.71 7.38
CA ALA A 36 -43.16 -39.72 8.20
C ALA A 36 -43.94 -38.69 7.36
N ASN A 37 -44.95 -38.10 7.98
CA ASN A 37 -45.64 -36.95 7.45
C ASN A 37 -45.05 -35.68 8.07
N VAL A 38 -44.40 -34.83 7.28
CA VAL A 38 -43.71 -33.59 7.72
C VAL A 38 -44.43 -32.35 7.19
N SER A 39 -45.70 -32.47 6.87
CA SER A 39 -46.54 -31.36 6.34
C SER A 39 -46.80 -30.25 7.40
N HIS A 40 -46.56 -30.53 8.66
CA HIS A 40 -46.65 -29.55 9.74
C HIS A 40 -45.42 -28.66 9.88
N CYS A 41 -44.31 -29.03 9.23
CA CYS A 41 -43.05 -28.25 9.27
C CYS A 41 -43.17 -27.00 8.38
N SER A 42 -42.50 -25.95 8.74
CA SER A 42 -42.36 -24.74 7.94
C SER A 42 -41.54 -25.00 6.67
N GLU A 43 -41.70 -24.14 5.67
CA GLU A 43 -40.92 -24.22 4.42
C GLU A 43 -39.40 -24.22 4.68
N ALA A 44 -38.93 -23.47 5.68
CA ALA A 44 -37.52 -23.43 6.07
C ALA A 44 -37.02 -24.78 6.63
N GLU A 45 -37.85 -25.44 7.47
CA GLU A 45 -37.53 -26.78 8.00
C GLU A 45 -37.56 -27.84 6.89
N ILE A 46 -38.50 -27.76 5.97
CA ILE A 46 -38.53 -28.65 4.79
C ILE A 46 -37.31 -28.43 3.89
N ALA A 47 -36.89 -27.19 3.70
CA ALA A 47 -35.67 -26.87 2.93
C ALA A 47 -34.43 -27.43 3.61
N ALA A 48 -34.31 -27.27 4.93
CA ALA A 48 -33.20 -27.85 5.72
C ALA A 48 -33.18 -29.38 5.66
N LEU A 49 -34.36 -30.04 5.77
CA LEU A 49 -34.47 -31.48 5.65
C LEU A 49 -34.05 -31.96 4.27
N ARG A 50 -34.47 -31.28 3.18
CA ARG A 50 -34.01 -31.59 1.82
C ARG A 50 -32.50 -31.45 1.65
N LEU A 51 -31.92 -30.40 2.22
CA LEU A 51 -30.46 -30.17 2.20
C LEU A 51 -29.72 -31.31 2.90
N ALA A 52 -30.13 -31.66 4.11
CA ALA A 52 -29.55 -32.77 4.87
C ALA A 52 -29.64 -34.10 4.12
N LEU A 53 -30.80 -34.40 3.51
CA LEU A 53 -30.99 -35.63 2.72
C LEU A 53 -30.16 -35.69 1.44
N ARG A 54 -29.86 -34.53 0.85
CA ARG A 54 -28.99 -34.40 -0.34
C ARG A 54 -27.53 -34.68 0.01
N HIS A 55 -27.08 -34.21 1.17
CA HIS A 55 -25.71 -34.34 1.65
C HIS A 55 -25.55 -35.44 2.70
N LYS A 56 -26.35 -36.52 2.60
CA LYS A 56 -26.39 -37.60 3.58
C LYS A 56 -25.04 -38.27 3.84
N ALA A 57 -24.15 -38.30 2.85
CA ALA A 57 -22.82 -38.86 2.97
C ALA A 57 -21.84 -37.98 3.78
N ASP A 58 -22.14 -36.67 3.85
CA ASP A 58 -21.26 -35.64 4.39
C ASP A 58 -21.90 -34.86 5.56
N LEU A 59 -22.83 -35.56 6.31
CA LEU A 59 -23.55 -34.90 7.41
C LEU A 59 -22.62 -34.39 8.52
N GLU A 60 -21.45 -35.00 8.70
CA GLU A 60 -20.42 -34.50 9.64
C GLU A 60 -19.84 -33.15 9.25
N HIS A 61 -19.94 -32.78 7.96
CA HIS A 61 -19.49 -31.48 7.47
C HIS A 61 -20.62 -30.43 7.46
N LEU A 62 -21.86 -30.80 7.78
CA LEU A 62 -22.98 -29.89 8.01
C LEU A 62 -22.89 -29.30 9.43
N GLY A 63 -21.72 -28.77 9.80
CA GLY A 63 -21.58 -27.95 11.00
C GLY A 63 -22.30 -26.61 10.88
N THR A 64 -22.49 -25.91 11.97
CA THR A 64 -22.99 -24.54 11.92
C THR A 64 -21.98 -23.68 11.14
N ILE A 65 -22.44 -22.63 10.46
CA ILE A 65 -21.56 -21.70 9.78
C ILE A 65 -20.48 -21.17 10.74
N GLN A 66 -20.81 -21.04 12.03
CA GLN A 66 -19.87 -20.64 13.08
C GLN A 66 -18.72 -21.65 13.28
N ASP A 67 -18.98 -22.94 13.15
CA ASP A 67 -17.95 -23.98 13.31
C ASP A 67 -17.07 -24.10 12.04
N ALA A 68 -17.61 -23.72 10.87
CA ALA A 68 -16.89 -23.74 9.60
C ALA A 68 -16.04 -22.48 9.35
N ILE A 69 -16.26 -21.38 10.09
CA ILE A 69 -15.50 -20.13 9.94
C ILE A 69 -14.27 -20.16 10.82
N THR A 70 -13.10 -20.34 10.21
CA THR A 70 -11.82 -20.11 10.87
C THR A 70 -11.40 -18.67 10.67
N LEU A 71 -11.38 -17.89 11.75
CA LEU A 71 -10.84 -16.52 11.72
C LEU A 71 -9.32 -16.59 11.55
N ARG A 72 -8.81 -16.00 10.48
CA ARG A 72 -7.38 -15.82 10.25
C ARG A 72 -7.06 -14.34 10.34
N GLN A 73 -5.91 -14.03 10.97
CA GLN A 73 -5.41 -12.66 10.96
C GLN A 73 -5.07 -12.27 9.53
N GLY A 74 -5.72 -11.22 9.03
CA GLY A 74 -5.41 -10.62 7.74
C GLY A 74 -4.17 -9.74 7.80
N LEU A 75 -3.76 -9.23 6.64
CA LEU A 75 -2.66 -8.26 6.55
C LEU A 75 -3.05 -6.94 7.23
N SER A 76 -2.08 -6.31 7.89
CA SER A 76 -2.26 -4.98 8.48
C SER A 76 -2.51 -3.96 7.38
N PHE A 77 -3.66 -3.28 7.43
CA PHE A 77 -4.10 -2.36 6.37
C PHE A 77 -3.91 -0.89 6.73
N GLY A 78 -4.23 -0.50 7.97
CA GLY A 78 -4.43 0.90 8.35
C GLY A 78 -3.22 1.80 8.11
N ALA A 79 -2.01 1.40 8.50
CA ALA A 79 -0.81 2.21 8.34
C ALA A 79 -0.50 2.47 6.85
N VAL A 80 -0.54 1.42 6.03
CA VAL A 80 -0.26 1.53 4.58
C VAL A 80 -1.30 2.40 3.90
N TRP A 81 -2.57 2.22 4.20
CA TRP A 81 -3.66 3.00 3.62
C TRP A 81 -3.53 4.48 3.99
N THR A 82 -3.29 4.79 5.26
CA THR A 82 -3.16 6.17 5.75
C THR A 82 -1.98 6.88 5.09
N VAL A 83 -0.79 6.26 5.07
CA VAL A 83 0.39 6.87 4.48
C VAL A 83 0.23 7.02 2.96
N SER A 84 -0.37 6.03 2.28
CA SER A 84 -0.70 6.13 0.85
C SER A 84 -1.67 7.28 0.57
N HIS A 85 -2.70 7.44 1.39
CA HIS A 85 -3.65 8.54 1.26
C HIS A 85 -2.97 9.90 1.42
N VAL A 86 -2.09 10.05 2.41
CA VAL A 86 -1.31 11.27 2.61
C VAL A 86 -0.37 11.52 1.41
N ALA A 87 0.35 10.50 0.94
CA ALA A 87 1.23 10.62 -0.22
C ALA A 87 0.47 11.08 -1.48
N ARG A 88 -0.75 10.56 -1.68
CA ARG A 88 -1.64 10.98 -2.77
C ARG A 88 -2.06 12.45 -2.63
N ARG A 89 -2.48 12.86 -1.45
CA ARG A 89 -2.84 14.26 -1.16
C ARG A 89 -1.67 15.22 -1.35
N LEU A 90 -0.46 14.78 -1.04
CA LEU A 90 0.77 15.54 -1.23
C LEU A 90 1.27 15.53 -2.69
N GLY A 91 0.65 14.75 -3.57
CA GLY A 91 1.04 14.63 -4.98
C GLY A 91 2.28 13.78 -5.23
N ILE A 92 2.75 13.04 -4.23
CA ILE A 92 3.95 12.20 -4.33
C ILE A 92 3.69 11.03 -5.30
N GLU A 93 2.52 10.40 -5.23
CA GLU A 93 2.12 9.33 -6.14
C GLU A 93 2.14 9.79 -7.60
N GLN A 94 1.58 10.97 -7.90
CA GLN A 94 1.55 11.52 -9.25
C GLN A 94 2.96 11.90 -9.75
N ALA A 95 3.81 12.41 -8.86
CA ALA A 95 5.17 12.78 -9.23
C ALA A 95 6.02 11.55 -9.58
N LEU A 96 5.90 10.46 -8.82
CA LEU A 96 6.59 9.20 -9.06
C LEU A 96 6.01 8.44 -10.25
N GLY A 97 4.72 8.63 -10.54
CA GLY A 97 4.02 7.95 -11.64
C GLY A 97 3.48 6.56 -11.24
N THR A 98 2.66 6.00 -12.17
CA THR A 98 1.90 4.76 -11.95
C THR A 98 2.63 3.50 -12.40
N THR A 99 3.84 3.61 -12.95
CA THR A 99 4.65 2.48 -13.36
C THR A 99 5.06 1.63 -12.17
N ARG A 100 5.46 0.37 -12.41
CA ARG A 100 5.99 -0.49 -11.33
C ARG A 100 7.15 0.18 -10.58
N ALA A 101 8.06 0.85 -11.28
CA ALA A 101 9.18 1.57 -10.67
C ALA A 101 8.70 2.72 -9.77
N GLY A 102 7.74 3.53 -10.22
CA GLY A 102 7.14 4.60 -9.43
C GLY A 102 6.45 4.07 -8.16
N LYS A 103 5.71 2.97 -8.28
CA LYS A 103 5.05 2.31 -7.14
C LYS A 103 6.04 1.72 -6.14
N LEU A 104 7.14 1.09 -6.60
CA LEU A 104 8.21 0.60 -5.74
C LEU A 104 8.91 1.75 -5.00
N ALA A 105 9.17 2.86 -5.68
CA ALA A 105 9.72 4.07 -5.06
C ALA A 105 8.76 4.63 -4.00
N LEU A 106 7.47 4.70 -4.31
CA LEU A 106 6.44 5.10 -3.34
C LEU A 106 6.45 4.18 -2.11
N TRP A 107 6.53 2.86 -2.33
CA TRP A 107 6.61 1.91 -1.23
C TRP A 107 7.86 2.13 -0.37
N GLN A 108 9.02 2.37 -0.95
CA GLN A 108 10.25 2.64 -0.19
C GLN A 108 10.11 3.88 0.72
N VAL A 109 9.43 4.93 0.24
CA VAL A 109 9.11 6.12 1.04
C VAL A 109 8.13 5.76 2.16
N MET A 110 7.05 5.05 1.83
CA MET A 110 6.03 4.65 2.81
C MET A 110 6.59 3.74 3.89
N ALA A 111 7.40 2.75 3.51
CA ALA A 111 8.05 1.84 4.44
C ALA A 111 8.95 2.60 5.45
N ARG A 112 9.67 3.63 5.00
CA ARG A 112 10.47 4.49 5.88
C ARG A 112 9.65 5.31 6.87
N VAL A 113 8.42 5.67 6.51
CA VAL A 113 7.49 6.39 7.40
C VAL A 113 6.90 5.43 8.43
N ILE A 114 6.58 4.19 8.02
CA ILE A 114 5.93 3.19 8.87
C ILE A 114 6.97 2.52 9.80
N ASP A 115 8.12 2.14 9.23
CA ASP A 115 9.23 1.47 9.92
C ASP A 115 10.56 1.90 9.31
N GLN A 116 11.46 2.44 10.12
CA GLN A 116 12.76 2.95 9.67
C GLN A 116 13.80 1.85 9.41
N GLY A 117 13.36 0.67 9.03
CA GLY A 117 14.17 -0.51 8.78
C GLY A 117 15.00 -0.47 7.48
N SER A 118 15.69 -1.57 7.19
CA SER A 118 16.47 -1.79 5.97
C SER A 118 15.56 -2.06 4.75
N ARG A 119 16.15 -2.27 3.57
CA ARG A 119 15.40 -2.71 2.37
C ARG A 119 14.78 -4.09 2.57
N LEU A 120 15.49 -5.00 3.19
CA LEU A 120 14.96 -6.32 3.56
C LEU A 120 13.80 -6.18 4.55
N SER A 121 13.89 -5.27 5.52
CA SER A 121 12.77 -4.94 6.41
C SER A 121 11.57 -4.42 5.63
N ALA A 122 11.77 -3.57 4.63
CA ALA A 122 10.69 -3.07 3.78
C ALA A 122 10.00 -4.18 2.97
N VAL A 123 10.74 -5.20 2.51
CA VAL A 123 10.14 -6.39 1.86
C VAL A 123 9.28 -7.18 2.87
N ARG A 124 9.80 -7.45 4.06
CA ARG A 124 9.05 -8.16 5.11
C ARG A 124 7.82 -7.38 5.56
N LEU A 125 7.96 -6.06 5.68
CA LEU A 125 6.85 -5.17 6.01
C LEU A 125 5.74 -5.23 4.95
N ALA A 126 6.10 -5.30 3.66
CA ALA A 126 5.12 -5.44 2.59
C ALA A 126 4.34 -6.76 2.65
N MET A 127 4.99 -7.83 3.10
CA MET A 127 4.35 -9.15 3.27
C MET A 127 3.43 -9.20 4.49
N ALA A 128 3.74 -8.46 5.55
CA ALA A 128 2.94 -8.40 6.78
C ALA A 128 1.78 -7.40 6.67
N HIS A 129 1.89 -6.45 5.76
CA HIS A 129 0.92 -5.40 5.52
C HIS A 129 0.33 -5.53 4.11
N ALA A 130 -0.86 -5.00 3.91
CA ALA A 130 -1.55 -5.01 2.62
C ALA A 130 -0.94 -4.02 1.59
N ALA A 131 0.40 -3.93 1.54
CA ALA A 131 1.10 -2.97 0.69
C ALA A 131 0.93 -3.28 -0.79
N CYS A 132 1.03 -4.56 -1.17
CA CYS A 132 0.86 -4.99 -2.55
C CYS A 132 -0.57 -4.72 -3.04
N ASP A 133 -1.57 -4.95 -2.20
CA ASP A 133 -2.97 -4.71 -2.54
C ASP A 133 -3.27 -3.21 -2.68
N VAL A 134 -2.84 -2.39 -1.69
CA VAL A 134 -3.09 -0.93 -1.68
C VAL A 134 -2.42 -0.22 -2.85
N LEU A 135 -1.20 -0.64 -3.22
CA LEU A 135 -0.42 -0.03 -4.29
C LEU A 135 -0.63 -0.71 -5.65
N GLY A 136 -1.32 -1.84 -5.69
CA GLY A 136 -1.42 -2.66 -6.89
C GLY A 136 -0.04 -3.10 -7.39
N LEU A 137 0.81 -3.57 -6.47
CA LEU A 137 2.12 -4.15 -6.72
C LEU A 137 2.01 -5.68 -6.64
N GLY A 138 2.70 -6.38 -7.55
CA GLY A 138 3.00 -7.79 -7.33
C GLY A 138 4.10 -7.97 -6.27
N THR A 139 4.44 -9.21 -5.97
CA THR A 139 5.57 -9.54 -5.09
C THR A 139 6.88 -8.98 -5.66
N PHE A 140 7.79 -8.62 -4.77
CA PHE A 140 9.11 -8.08 -5.12
C PHE A 140 10.16 -8.51 -4.10
N THR A 141 11.41 -8.47 -4.50
CA THR A 141 12.57 -8.84 -3.70
C THR A 141 13.31 -7.60 -3.20
N GLU A 142 14.30 -7.82 -2.34
CA GLU A 142 15.22 -6.77 -1.91
C GLU A 142 16.02 -6.20 -3.07
N ASP A 143 16.48 -7.05 -4.00
CA ASP A 143 17.22 -6.62 -5.20
C ASP A 143 16.40 -5.67 -6.06
N ALA A 144 15.10 -5.95 -6.24
CA ALA A 144 14.19 -5.06 -6.95
C ALA A 144 14.08 -3.67 -6.30
N LEU A 145 14.25 -3.58 -4.97
CA LEU A 145 14.29 -2.29 -4.28
C LEU A 145 15.62 -1.57 -4.48
N TYR A 146 16.75 -2.29 -4.57
CA TYR A 146 18.04 -1.69 -4.89
C TYR A 146 18.08 -1.19 -6.35
N GLU A 147 17.66 -1.99 -7.31
CA GLU A 147 17.52 -1.56 -8.71
C GLU A 147 16.61 -0.33 -8.85
N ASN A 148 15.57 -0.28 -8.04
CA ASN A 148 14.66 0.87 -8.02
C ASN A 148 15.32 2.15 -7.47
N LEU A 149 16.36 2.06 -6.63
CA LEU A 149 17.13 3.25 -6.23
C LEU A 149 17.90 3.86 -7.40
N ASP A 150 18.46 3.03 -8.29
CA ASP A 150 19.14 3.51 -9.50
C ASP A 150 18.15 4.21 -10.43
N TRP A 151 16.97 3.61 -10.61
CA TRP A 151 15.88 4.26 -11.33
C TRP A 151 15.50 5.61 -10.69
N LEU A 152 15.36 5.66 -9.37
CA LEU A 152 14.97 6.87 -8.64
C LEU A 152 16.04 7.95 -8.76
N ALA A 153 17.32 7.58 -8.72
CA ALA A 153 18.43 8.50 -8.94
C ALA A 153 18.37 9.14 -10.35
N GLY A 154 18.07 8.34 -11.38
CA GLY A 154 17.89 8.83 -12.74
C GLY A 154 16.61 9.69 -12.91
N ALA A 155 15.56 9.36 -12.17
CA ALA A 155 14.27 10.07 -12.22
C ALA A 155 14.20 11.30 -11.29
N GLN A 156 15.21 11.55 -10.45
CA GLN A 156 15.18 12.56 -9.40
C GLN A 156 14.73 13.93 -9.90
N ALA A 157 15.38 14.45 -10.93
CA ALA A 157 15.06 15.78 -11.48
C ALA A 157 13.60 15.88 -11.93
N LEU A 158 13.13 14.87 -12.65
CA LEU A 158 11.75 14.83 -13.15
C LEU A 158 10.72 14.78 -12.01
N VAL A 159 10.98 13.98 -10.98
CA VAL A 159 10.11 13.85 -9.79
C VAL A 159 10.05 15.17 -9.03
N GLU A 160 11.21 15.80 -8.80
CA GLU A 160 11.31 17.10 -8.13
C GLU A 160 10.59 18.19 -8.91
N ASP A 161 10.76 18.25 -10.23
CA ASP A 161 10.11 19.22 -11.10
C ASP A 161 8.58 19.06 -11.08
N ARG A 162 8.10 17.81 -11.11
CA ARG A 162 6.66 17.53 -11.01
C ARG A 162 6.08 17.94 -9.66
N LEU A 163 6.75 17.61 -8.55
CA LEU A 163 6.33 18.02 -7.21
C LEU A 163 6.31 19.55 -7.08
N PHE A 164 7.34 20.22 -7.58
CA PHE A 164 7.43 21.65 -7.57
C PHE A 164 6.32 22.29 -8.41
N ALA A 165 6.15 21.88 -9.65
CA ALA A 165 5.12 22.40 -10.56
C ALA A 165 3.71 22.19 -9.99
N GLN A 166 3.42 21.05 -9.40
CA GLN A 166 2.12 20.76 -8.79
C GLN A 166 1.82 21.70 -7.61
N ARG A 167 2.83 22.01 -6.81
CA ARG A 167 2.69 22.85 -5.61
C ARG A 167 2.63 24.33 -5.93
N THR A 168 3.25 24.76 -7.03
CA THR A 168 3.30 26.17 -7.44
C THR A 168 2.11 26.62 -8.27
N LYS A 169 1.28 25.68 -8.74
CA LYS A 169 0.09 26.00 -9.54
C LYS A 169 -0.89 26.96 -8.86
N SER A 170 -0.98 26.93 -7.55
CA SER A 170 -2.00 27.65 -6.78
C SER A 170 -1.50 28.88 -6.04
N LYS A 171 -0.19 29.05 -5.85
CA LYS A 171 0.36 30.22 -5.12
C LYS A 171 1.75 30.59 -5.63
N PRO A 172 2.01 31.88 -5.92
CA PRO A 172 3.35 32.33 -6.23
C PRO A 172 4.28 32.11 -5.01
N ILE A 173 5.49 31.67 -5.27
CA ILE A 173 6.49 31.45 -4.23
C ILE A 173 7.29 32.72 -4.06
N ASN A 174 7.18 33.33 -2.89
CA ASN A 174 7.86 34.59 -2.58
C ASN A 174 9.08 34.40 -1.67
N LEU A 175 9.24 33.21 -1.07
CA LEU A 175 10.34 32.92 -0.15
C LEU A 175 10.84 31.49 -0.31
N PHE A 176 12.16 31.36 -0.44
CA PHE A 176 12.86 30.09 -0.37
C PHE A 176 13.69 30.00 0.91
N LEU A 177 13.54 28.94 1.65
CA LEU A 177 14.39 28.58 2.76
C LEU A 177 15.42 27.58 2.27
N TYR A 178 16.67 27.79 2.61
CA TYR A 178 17.77 26.93 2.22
C TYR A 178 18.39 26.31 3.48
N ALA A 179 18.38 24.98 3.55
CA ALA A 179 18.96 24.25 4.64
C ALA A 179 20.02 23.27 4.15
N VAL A 180 21.09 23.15 4.91
CA VAL A 180 22.18 22.21 4.64
C VAL A 180 22.29 21.25 5.82
N THR A 181 22.23 19.96 5.54
CA THR A 181 22.48 18.91 6.54
C THR A 181 23.70 18.08 6.15
N ARG A 182 24.31 17.44 7.12
CA ARG A 182 25.47 16.59 6.94
C ARG A 182 25.19 15.20 7.51
N SER A 183 25.53 14.19 6.71
CA SER A 183 25.49 12.79 7.14
C SER A 183 26.91 12.25 7.17
N TYR A 184 27.32 11.66 8.29
CA TYR A 184 28.64 11.05 8.42
C TYR A 184 28.63 9.65 7.82
N LEU A 185 29.70 9.31 7.10
CA LEU A 185 29.90 7.97 6.57
C LEU A 185 30.72 7.15 7.57
N GLU A 186 30.17 6.05 8.04
CA GLU A 186 30.90 5.08 8.85
C GLU A 186 31.72 4.09 8.00
N GLY A 187 31.35 3.94 6.71
CA GLY A 187 32.07 3.09 5.75
C GLY A 187 33.22 3.81 5.05
N THR A 188 33.90 3.08 4.16
CA THR A 188 35.04 3.59 3.38
C THR A 188 34.71 3.86 1.92
N GLN A 189 33.61 3.29 1.39
CA GLN A 189 33.24 3.29 -0.01
C GLN A 189 32.03 4.21 -0.26
N ASN A 190 32.28 5.44 -0.70
CA ASN A 190 31.26 6.33 -1.22
C ASN A 190 31.89 7.49 -1.97
N ALA A 191 31.55 7.65 -3.25
CA ALA A 191 32.10 8.69 -4.12
C ALA A 191 31.73 10.12 -3.69
N LEU A 192 30.61 10.30 -2.97
CA LEU A 192 30.16 11.60 -2.48
C LEU A 192 30.73 11.97 -1.12
N ALA A 193 31.39 11.03 -0.42
CA ALA A 193 31.89 11.27 0.91
C ALA A 193 33.29 11.87 0.90
N ALA A 194 33.45 13.04 1.47
CA ALA A 194 34.73 13.75 1.60
C ALA A 194 34.93 14.30 3.01
N PHE A 195 36.16 14.57 3.35
CA PHE A 195 36.47 15.32 4.57
C PHE A 195 36.11 16.80 4.38
N GLY A 196 35.54 17.41 5.39
CA GLY A 196 35.09 18.79 5.33
C GLY A 196 34.90 19.42 6.69
N SER A 197 34.39 20.65 6.74
CA SER A 197 34.14 21.38 7.99
C SER A 197 33.20 20.57 8.89
N ASN A 198 33.58 20.39 10.12
CA ASN A 198 32.88 19.55 11.09
C ASN A 198 32.24 20.42 12.18
N ARG A 199 30.96 20.71 12.03
CA ARG A 199 30.19 21.52 12.99
C ARG A 199 29.97 20.77 14.32
N ASP A 200 29.85 19.43 14.26
CA ASP A 200 29.49 18.62 15.43
C ASP A 200 30.69 18.02 16.17
N GLY A 201 31.89 18.50 15.87
CA GLY A 201 33.14 18.08 16.58
C GLY A 201 33.63 16.65 16.24
N LYS A 202 33.01 15.94 15.31
CA LYS A 202 33.38 14.56 14.90
C LYS A 202 34.60 14.57 13.95
N LYS A 203 35.81 14.71 14.52
CA LYS A 203 37.07 14.73 13.74
C LYS A 203 37.29 13.37 13.00
N GLY A 204 37.90 13.43 11.81
CA GLY A 204 38.33 12.24 11.08
C GLY A 204 37.23 11.46 10.38
N LYS A 205 35.98 11.95 10.31
CA LYS A 205 34.89 11.29 9.59
C LYS A 205 34.64 11.96 8.25
N ARG A 206 34.49 11.13 7.20
CA ARG A 206 33.97 11.61 5.92
C ARG A 206 32.50 11.94 6.06
N GLN A 207 32.01 12.90 5.28
CA GLN A 207 30.64 13.36 5.35
C GLN A 207 30.08 13.61 3.95
N ILE A 208 28.77 13.44 3.80
CA ILE A 208 27.99 13.80 2.63
C ILE A 208 27.14 14.99 3.01
N VAL A 209 27.14 16.02 2.18
CA VAL A 209 26.34 17.23 2.38
C VAL A 209 25.09 17.15 1.53
N SER A 210 23.94 17.26 2.16
CA SER A 210 22.64 17.37 1.49
C SER A 210 22.13 18.79 1.65
N ALA A 211 21.78 19.41 0.55
CA ALA A 211 21.19 20.74 0.55
C ALA A 211 19.72 20.67 0.12
N TYR A 212 18.89 21.31 0.90
CA TYR A 212 17.45 21.39 0.62
C TYR A 212 17.07 22.86 0.41
N SER A 213 16.24 23.13 -0.57
CA SER A 213 15.50 24.36 -0.58
C SER A 213 14.00 24.07 -0.38
N ALA A 214 13.35 24.89 0.40
CA ALA A 214 11.93 24.78 0.69
C ALA A 214 11.27 26.15 0.60
N THR A 215 10.00 26.16 0.30
CA THR A 215 9.20 27.37 0.33
C THR A 215 8.67 27.64 1.74
N ARG A 216 8.08 28.81 1.98
CA ARG A 216 7.48 29.19 3.27
C ARG A 216 6.47 28.15 3.80
N THR A 217 5.84 27.38 2.93
CA THR A 217 4.90 26.30 3.28
C THR A 217 5.58 24.94 3.41
N ALA A 218 6.90 24.90 3.66
CA ALA A 218 7.73 23.70 3.77
C ALA A 218 7.64 22.79 2.53
N ILE A 219 7.48 23.35 1.35
CA ILE A 219 7.46 22.60 0.09
C ILE A 219 8.92 22.40 -0.34
N PRO A 220 9.40 21.17 -0.45
CA PRO A 220 10.73 20.90 -0.97
C PRO A 220 10.85 21.43 -2.40
N SER A 221 11.89 22.17 -2.69
CA SER A 221 12.36 22.44 -4.04
C SER A 221 13.52 21.49 -4.34
N PRO A 222 13.99 21.41 -5.59
CA PRO A 222 15.03 20.47 -5.97
C PRO A 222 16.20 20.38 -4.97
N SER A 223 16.42 19.18 -4.46
CA SER A 223 17.51 18.87 -3.52
C SER A 223 18.80 18.61 -4.28
N GLN A 224 19.92 18.91 -3.67
CA GLN A 224 21.25 18.69 -4.26
C GLN A 224 22.16 17.97 -3.26
N TRP A 225 22.90 16.98 -3.79
CA TRP A 225 23.91 16.23 -3.07
C TRP A 225 25.29 16.72 -3.48
N PHE A 226 26.15 17.00 -2.52
CA PHE A 226 27.49 17.51 -2.78
C PHE A 226 28.54 16.76 -1.95
N PRO A 227 29.74 16.59 -2.52
CA PRO A 227 30.92 16.31 -1.69
C PRO A 227 31.12 17.41 -0.65
N ALA A 228 31.69 17.10 0.47
CA ALA A 228 31.73 17.90 1.70
C ALA A 228 32.36 19.32 1.61
N ILE A 229 32.85 19.76 0.46
CA ILE A 229 33.69 20.94 0.31
C ILE A 229 33.05 22.24 -0.22
N PRO A 230 31.81 22.24 -0.79
CA PRO A 230 31.30 23.49 -1.32
C PRO A 230 30.94 24.50 -0.23
N THR A 231 31.35 25.76 -0.43
CA THR A 231 30.91 26.89 0.39
C THR A 231 29.39 27.09 0.21
N ILE A 232 28.67 27.45 1.26
CA ILE A 232 27.22 27.73 1.25
C ILE A 232 26.84 28.65 0.06
N ARG A 233 27.71 29.64 -0.25
CA ARG A 233 27.54 30.58 -1.39
C ARG A 233 27.51 29.87 -2.76
N THR A 234 28.30 28.83 -2.97
CA THR A 234 28.36 28.08 -4.21
C THR A 234 27.13 27.17 -4.37
N LEU A 235 26.68 26.57 -3.29
CA LEU A 235 25.46 25.76 -3.23
C LEU A 235 24.22 26.60 -3.54
N TRP A 236 24.13 27.79 -2.95
CA TRP A 236 23.02 28.71 -3.16
C TRP A 236 22.91 29.17 -4.62
N ARG A 237 24.02 29.55 -5.27
CA ARG A 237 24.04 29.94 -6.68
C ARG A 237 23.62 28.81 -7.62
N ARG A 238 24.01 27.56 -7.34
CA ARG A 238 23.60 26.38 -8.14
C ARG A 238 22.12 26.06 -7.96
N SER A 239 21.61 26.15 -6.75
CA SER A 239 20.20 25.93 -6.44
C SER A 239 19.31 26.95 -7.16
N LEU A 240 19.64 28.23 -7.13
CA LEU A 240 18.90 29.29 -7.85
C LEU A 240 18.89 29.11 -9.36
N ARG A 241 20.03 28.74 -9.96
CA ARG A 241 20.11 28.49 -11.40
C ARG A 241 19.22 27.36 -11.86
N ARG A 242 18.98 26.35 -11.02
CA ARG A 242 18.11 25.23 -11.34
C ARG A 242 16.63 25.55 -11.11
N SER A 243 16.32 26.34 -10.07
CA SER A 243 14.94 26.67 -9.71
C SER A 243 14.36 27.84 -10.52
N ARG A 244 15.21 28.80 -10.92
CA ARG A 244 14.84 29.96 -11.76
C ARG A 244 16.10 30.56 -12.41
N PRO A 245 16.40 30.26 -13.67
CA PRO A 245 17.56 30.77 -14.37
C PRO A 245 17.54 32.31 -14.52
N ASP A 246 16.38 32.89 -14.54
CA ASP A 246 16.12 34.33 -14.67
C ASP A 246 16.41 35.18 -13.40
N LEU A 247 16.37 34.54 -12.20
CA LEU A 247 16.66 35.21 -10.93
C LEU A 247 18.14 35.21 -10.55
N ALA A 248 18.94 34.33 -11.15
CA ALA A 248 20.35 34.15 -10.81
C ALA A 248 21.23 35.38 -11.12
N SER A 249 20.76 36.32 -11.96
CA SER A 249 21.49 37.51 -12.34
C SER A 249 21.16 38.76 -11.50
N GLN A 250 20.10 38.71 -10.67
CA GLN A 250 19.55 39.93 -10.03
C GLN A 250 19.77 40.00 -8.49
N THR A 251 20.26 38.97 -7.85
CA THR A 251 20.39 38.97 -6.37
C THR A 251 21.83 39.00 -5.89
N SER A 252 22.18 40.05 -5.14
CA SER A 252 23.43 40.11 -4.39
C SER A 252 23.35 39.19 -3.13
N PRO A 253 24.51 38.65 -2.66
CA PRO A 253 24.55 37.72 -1.54
C PRO A 253 24.20 38.32 -0.17
N SER A 254 23.93 39.61 -0.07
CA SER A 254 23.69 40.31 1.21
C SER A 254 22.27 40.17 1.77
N SER A 255 21.33 39.54 1.04
CA SER A 255 19.93 39.37 1.47
C SER A 255 19.52 37.94 1.86
N VAL A 256 20.49 37.05 2.11
CA VAL A 256 20.21 35.67 2.49
C VAL A 256 20.29 35.50 3.99
N THR A 257 19.15 35.39 4.63
CA THR A 257 19.08 34.92 6.03
C THR A 257 19.24 33.42 6.07
N VAL A 258 20.32 32.95 6.69
CA VAL A 258 20.55 31.51 6.96
C VAL A 258 19.91 31.22 8.30
N ALA A 259 18.91 30.35 8.31
CA ALA A 259 18.29 29.79 9.50
C ALA A 259 19.07 28.58 10.01
#